data_debb0be60e9f6655f9d1023b74d41a12
#
_entry.id   debb0be60e9f6655f9d1023b74d41a12
#
_cell.length_a   1.000
_cell.length_b   1.000
_cell.length_c   1.000
_cell.angle_alpha   90.00
_cell.angle_beta   90.00
_cell.angle_gamma   90.00
#
_symmetry.space_group_name_H-M   'P 1'
#
loop_
_entity.id
_entity.type
_entity.pdbx_description
1 polymer ?
#
loop_
_entity_poly.entity_id
_entity_poly.type
_entity_poly.pdbx_seq_one_letter_code
_entity_poly.pdbx_strand_id
1 'polypeptide(L)'
;MAKELEFLTKRSEDYSKWYNELVVKADLAEQSDVRGCMVIKPYGYAIWEKMQRTLDDMFKATGVQNAYFPLLIPKSFLSKEAEHVEGFAKECAVVTHYRLKTNETHDGVVVDPAAKLEEELIIRPTSETIIWNTFKNWIHSYRDLPLLVNQWCNVMRWEMRTRPFLRTSEFLWQEGH
;
A
#
# COMPACT_ATOMS: atom_id res chain seq x y z
N MET A 1 -37.03 -10.81 -8.96
CA MET A 1 -37.35 -9.52 -8.33
C MET A 1 -36.39 -8.50 -8.87
N ALA A 2 -36.88 -7.50 -9.60
CA ALA A 2 -36.05 -6.39 -10.05
C ALA A 2 -35.58 -5.62 -8.81
N LYS A 3 -34.24 -5.51 -8.62
CA LYS A 3 -33.69 -4.59 -7.64
C LYS A 3 -34.20 -3.18 -8.00
N GLU A 4 -34.98 -2.59 -7.13
CA GLU A 4 -35.30 -1.17 -7.24
C GLU A 4 -33.98 -0.43 -7.42
N LEU A 5 -33.92 0.36 -8.49
CA LEU A 5 -32.80 1.28 -8.72
C LEU A 5 -32.90 2.35 -7.63
N GLU A 6 -32.25 2.11 -6.51
CA GLU A 6 -32.04 3.15 -5.50
C GLU A 6 -31.24 4.28 -6.14
N PHE A 7 -31.85 5.43 -6.26
CA PHE A 7 -31.21 6.62 -6.80
C PHE A 7 -30.05 7.04 -5.88
N LEU A 8 -28.95 7.43 -6.51
CA LEU A 8 -27.85 8.06 -5.79
C LEU A 8 -28.31 9.36 -5.15
N THR A 9 -27.79 9.66 -3.96
CA THR A 9 -27.89 11.01 -3.39
C THR A 9 -27.39 12.01 -4.42
N LYS A 10 -28.06 13.14 -4.58
CA LYS A 10 -27.61 14.15 -5.54
C LYS A 10 -26.28 14.76 -5.07
N ARG A 11 -25.33 14.89 -6.01
CA ARG A 11 -24.02 15.48 -5.74
C ARG A 11 -24.11 16.89 -5.12
N SER A 12 -25.14 17.66 -5.48
CA SER A 12 -25.40 19.01 -4.96
C SER A 12 -25.97 19.03 -3.54
N GLU A 13 -26.57 17.93 -3.08
CA GLU A 13 -27.16 17.81 -1.75
C GLU A 13 -26.15 17.35 -0.71
N ASP A 14 -25.40 16.27 -1.02
CA ASP A 14 -24.34 15.74 -0.18
C ASP A 14 -23.27 15.07 -1.05
N TYR A 15 -22.18 15.79 -1.29
CA TYR A 15 -21.07 15.30 -2.12
C TYR A 15 -20.40 14.06 -1.52
N SER A 16 -20.18 14.03 -0.22
CA SER A 16 -19.52 12.90 0.47
C SER A 16 -20.36 11.63 0.37
N LYS A 17 -21.64 11.73 0.61
CA LYS A 17 -22.57 10.60 0.54
C LYS A 17 -22.71 10.12 -0.89
N TRP A 18 -22.90 11.04 -1.85
CA TRP A 18 -22.92 10.72 -3.28
C TRP A 18 -21.68 9.93 -3.70
N TYR A 19 -20.49 10.38 -3.31
CA TYR A 19 -19.23 9.74 -3.67
C TYR A 19 -19.15 8.30 -3.13
N ASN A 20 -19.44 8.11 -1.86
CA ASN A 20 -19.39 6.78 -1.24
C ASN A 20 -20.42 5.82 -1.86
N GLU A 21 -21.64 6.29 -2.10
CA GLU A 21 -22.69 5.52 -2.77
C GLU A 21 -22.27 5.16 -4.21
N LEU A 22 -21.68 6.10 -4.93
CA LEU A 22 -21.23 5.88 -6.30
C LEU A 22 -20.19 4.74 -6.39
N VAL A 23 -19.19 4.75 -5.50
CA VAL A 23 -18.15 3.72 -5.47
C VAL A 23 -18.75 2.32 -5.33
N VAL A 24 -19.71 2.17 -4.41
CA VAL A 24 -20.36 0.88 -4.13
C VAL A 24 -21.35 0.50 -5.24
N LYS A 25 -22.22 1.42 -5.65
CA LYS A 25 -23.28 1.15 -6.64
C LYS A 25 -22.75 0.92 -8.05
N ALA A 26 -21.64 1.57 -8.40
CA ALA A 26 -20.93 1.32 -9.66
C ALA A 26 -20.02 0.10 -9.64
N ASP A 27 -20.05 -0.67 -8.55
CA ASP A 27 -19.28 -1.90 -8.38
C ASP A 27 -17.75 -1.70 -8.54
N LEU A 28 -17.25 -0.57 -8.04
CA LEU A 28 -15.83 -0.21 -8.17
C LEU A 28 -14.98 -0.77 -7.04
N ALA A 29 -15.50 -0.73 -5.82
CA ALA A 29 -14.80 -1.24 -4.64
C ALA A 29 -15.78 -1.54 -3.50
N GLU A 30 -15.34 -2.33 -2.54
CA GLU A 30 -16.06 -2.63 -1.30
C GLU A 30 -15.09 -2.71 -0.12
N GLN A 31 -15.62 -2.63 1.09
CA GLN A 31 -14.82 -2.79 2.32
C GLN A 31 -14.40 -4.25 2.46
N SER A 32 -13.15 -4.48 2.86
CA SER A 32 -12.70 -5.79 3.32
C SER A 32 -12.98 -5.97 4.81
N ASP A 33 -12.70 -7.16 5.33
CA ASP A 33 -12.77 -7.45 6.78
C ASP A 33 -11.74 -6.65 7.59
N VAL A 34 -10.70 -6.13 6.94
CA VAL A 34 -9.71 -5.26 7.57
C VAL A 34 -10.07 -3.81 7.31
N ARG A 35 -10.37 -3.10 8.39
CA ARG A 35 -10.76 -1.69 8.33
C ARG A 35 -9.73 -0.86 7.57
N GLY A 36 -10.20 -0.11 6.59
CA GLY A 36 -9.37 0.78 5.79
C GLY A 36 -8.65 0.11 4.62
N CYS A 37 -8.70 -1.21 4.53
CA CYS A 37 -8.23 -1.97 3.37
C CYS A 37 -9.43 -2.33 2.51
N MET A 38 -9.40 -1.94 1.24
CA MET A 38 -10.52 -2.14 0.33
C MET A 38 -10.25 -3.29 -0.63
N VAL A 39 -11.33 -4.00 -1.00
CA VAL A 39 -11.34 -4.82 -2.21
C VAL A 39 -11.64 -3.91 -3.38
N ILE A 40 -10.68 -3.71 -4.27
CA ILE A 40 -10.90 -3.01 -5.54
C ILE A 40 -11.44 -4.03 -6.53
N LYS A 41 -12.69 -3.85 -6.95
CA LYS A 41 -13.39 -4.79 -7.83
C LYS A 41 -12.93 -4.63 -9.28
N PRO A 42 -13.27 -5.59 -10.18
CA PRO A 42 -12.76 -5.58 -11.54
C PRO A 42 -12.96 -4.28 -12.32
N TYR A 43 -14.10 -3.60 -12.18
CA TYR A 43 -14.31 -2.31 -12.84
C TYR A 43 -13.41 -1.20 -12.30
N GLY A 44 -13.26 -1.12 -10.97
CA GLY A 44 -12.35 -0.17 -10.33
C GLY A 44 -10.90 -0.47 -10.68
N TYR A 45 -10.52 -1.75 -10.66
CA TYR A 45 -9.16 -2.17 -10.99
C TYR A 45 -8.80 -1.93 -12.47
N ALA A 46 -9.76 -2.13 -13.39
CA ALA A 46 -9.56 -1.82 -14.80
C ALA A 46 -9.27 -0.32 -15.07
N ILE A 47 -9.81 0.58 -14.24
CA ILE A 47 -9.45 2.01 -14.29
C ILE A 47 -7.99 2.20 -13.86
N TRP A 48 -7.59 1.56 -12.76
CA TRP A 48 -6.21 1.58 -12.27
C TRP A 48 -5.22 1.07 -13.32
N GLU A 49 -5.48 -0.10 -13.92
CA GLU A 49 -4.62 -0.70 -14.94
C GLU A 49 -4.39 0.23 -16.13
N LYS A 50 -5.43 0.96 -16.57
CA LYS A 50 -5.31 1.92 -17.68
C LYS A 50 -4.46 3.13 -17.28
N MET A 51 -4.67 3.66 -16.07
CA MET A 51 -3.85 4.76 -15.56
C MET A 51 -2.39 4.33 -15.40
N GLN A 52 -2.16 3.17 -14.77
CA GLN A 52 -0.84 2.62 -14.58
C GLN A 52 -0.10 2.43 -15.90
N ARG A 53 -0.74 1.79 -16.89
CA ARG A 53 -0.13 1.55 -18.20
C ARG A 53 0.26 2.86 -18.89
N THR A 54 -0.64 3.83 -18.90
CA THR A 54 -0.37 5.12 -19.54
C THR A 54 0.79 5.85 -18.89
N LEU A 55 0.82 5.90 -17.55
CA LEU A 55 1.90 6.54 -16.80
C LEU A 55 3.22 5.77 -16.93
N ASP A 56 3.18 4.44 -16.91
CA ASP A 56 4.36 3.59 -17.07
C ASP A 56 5.04 3.81 -18.41
N ASP A 57 4.26 3.89 -19.50
CA ASP A 57 4.76 4.21 -20.84
C ASP A 57 5.40 5.61 -20.88
N MET A 58 4.79 6.60 -20.22
CA MET A 58 5.33 7.96 -20.14
C MET A 58 6.66 7.99 -19.36
N PHE A 59 6.76 7.28 -18.23
CA PHE A 59 8.00 7.18 -17.44
C PHE A 59 9.11 6.49 -18.26
N LYS A 60 8.81 5.38 -18.89
CA LYS A 60 9.76 4.65 -19.74
C LYS A 60 10.27 5.48 -20.92
N ALA A 61 9.42 6.33 -21.48
CA ALA A 61 9.82 7.26 -22.54
C ALA A 61 10.88 8.29 -22.09
N THR A 62 11.00 8.54 -20.78
CA THR A 62 12.05 9.40 -20.21
C THR A 62 13.31 8.64 -19.77
N GLY A 63 13.39 7.33 -20.03
CA GLY A 63 14.53 6.50 -19.65
C GLY A 63 14.42 5.85 -18.27
N VAL A 64 13.31 6.03 -17.56
CA VAL A 64 13.05 5.39 -16.26
C VAL A 64 12.87 3.89 -16.46
N GLN A 65 13.45 3.09 -15.57
CA GLN A 65 13.31 1.63 -15.54
C GLN A 65 12.55 1.18 -14.32
N ASN A 66 11.65 0.20 -14.48
CA ASN A 66 10.94 -0.37 -13.35
C ASN A 66 11.83 -1.37 -12.61
N ALA A 67 11.79 -1.30 -11.28
CA ALA A 67 12.36 -2.28 -10.37
C ALA A 67 11.32 -2.67 -9.30
N TYR A 68 11.64 -3.68 -8.50
CA TYR A 68 10.82 -4.10 -7.37
C TYR A 68 11.67 -4.23 -6.12
N PHE A 69 11.23 -3.61 -5.05
CA PHE A 69 11.86 -3.67 -3.73
C PHE A 69 10.95 -4.40 -2.74
N PRO A 70 11.51 -5.10 -1.74
CA PRO A 70 10.73 -5.91 -0.80
C PRO A 70 9.69 -5.13 -0.01
N LEU A 71 8.60 -5.82 0.32
CA LEU A 71 7.52 -5.31 1.16
C LEU A 71 7.97 -5.03 2.61
N LEU A 72 8.83 -5.89 3.15
CA LEU A 72 9.26 -5.86 4.54
C LEU A 72 10.57 -5.09 4.68
N ILE A 73 10.58 -4.14 5.60
CA ILE A 73 11.73 -3.30 5.92
C ILE A 73 12.18 -3.60 7.35
N PRO A 74 13.47 -3.89 7.59
CA PRO A 74 13.99 -4.00 8.95
C PRO A 74 13.74 -2.72 9.78
N LYS A 75 13.25 -2.86 11.00
CA LYS A 75 12.95 -1.70 11.86
C LYS A 75 14.18 -0.82 12.09
N SER A 76 15.37 -1.42 12.11
CA SER A 76 16.65 -0.69 12.25
C SER A 76 16.90 0.33 11.14
N PHE A 77 16.34 0.12 9.93
CA PHE A 77 16.47 1.07 8.82
C PHE A 77 15.73 2.38 9.13
N LEU A 78 14.53 2.28 9.69
CA LEU A 78 13.74 3.45 10.08
C LEU A 78 14.34 4.18 11.30
N SER A 79 14.98 3.45 12.20
CA SER A 79 15.60 4.04 13.38
C SER A 79 16.79 4.96 13.05
N LYS A 80 17.46 4.75 11.92
CA LYS A 80 18.56 5.61 11.45
C LYS A 80 18.08 6.93 10.87
N GLU A 81 16.83 7.03 10.50
CA GLU A 81 16.20 8.19 9.88
C GLU A 81 15.11 8.80 10.79
N ALA A 82 15.19 8.54 12.10
CA ALA A 82 14.14 8.87 13.07
C ALA A 82 13.67 10.34 13.01
N GLU A 83 14.53 11.28 12.65
CA GLU A 83 14.19 12.70 12.48
C GLU A 83 13.27 12.94 11.27
N HIS A 84 13.37 12.10 10.21
CA HIS A 84 12.52 12.18 9.03
C HIS A 84 11.24 11.31 9.13
N VAL A 85 11.24 10.34 10.06
CA VAL A 85 10.20 9.32 10.19
C VAL A 85 9.07 9.72 11.15
N GLU A 86 9.17 10.82 11.88
CA GLU A 86 8.14 11.23 12.86
C GLU A 86 6.71 11.25 12.31
N GLY A 87 6.53 11.54 11.02
CA GLY A 87 5.23 11.53 10.34
C GLY A 87 4.70 10.12 10.04
N PHE A 88 5.57 9.17 9.71
CA PHE A 88 5.20 7.80 9.28
C PHE A 88 5.27 6.77 10.39
N ALA A 89 6.13 6.95 11.39
CA ALA A 89 6.37 5.98 12.45
C ALA A 89 5.12 5.63 13.26
N LYS A 90 4.16 6.57 13.37
CA LYS A 90 2.93 6.41 14.14
C LYS A 90 1.88 5.54 13.43
N GLU A 91 2.03 5.29 12.13
CA GLU A 91 1.03 4.63 11.28
C GLU A 91 1.58 3.37 10.58
N CYS A 92 2.64 2.78 11.12
CA CYS A 92 3.25 1.58 10.55
C CYS A 92 2.60 0.30 11.07
N ALA A 93 2.42 -0.67 10.18
CA ALA A 93 2.12 -2.05 10.55
C ALA A 93 3.43 -2.80 10.83
N VAL A 94 3.52 -3.43 11.99
CA VAL A 94 4.73 -4.10 12.47
C VAL A 94 4.52 -5.62 12.47
N VAL A 95 5.44 -6.36 11.87
CA VAL A 95 5.48 -7.81 11.86
C VAL A 95 6.46 -8.27 12.95
N THR A 96 5.96 -9.00 13.93
CA THR A 96 6.70 -9.42 15.11
C THR A 96 7.01 -10.92 15.14
N HIS A 97 6.23 -11.72 14.40
CA HIS A 97 6.33 -13.19 14.36
C HIS A 97 6.17 -13.70 12.94
N TYR A 98 6.76 -14.86 12.64
CA TYR A 98 6.73 -15.46 11.31
C TYR A 98 5.89 -16.73 11.20
N ARG A 99 5.23 -17.17 12.30
CA ARG A 99 4.46 -18.41 12.29
C ARG A 99 3.25 -18.33 13.21
N LEU A 100 2.19 -19.01 12.78
CA LEU A 100 1.03 -19.35 13.61
C LEU A 100 1.10 -20.81 14.08
N LYS A 101 0.43 -21.14 15.15
CA LYS A 101 0.19 -22.50 15.62
C LYS A 101 -1.28 -22.69 15.98
N THR A 102 -1.73 -23.93 16.00
CA THR A 102 -3.06 -24.27 16.52
C THR A 102 -3.13 -23.90 18.02
N ASN A 103 -4.24 -23.33 18.45
CA ASN A 103 -4.50 -23.06 19.86
C ASN A 103 -4.70 -24.37 20.67
N GLU A 104 -4.78 -24.26 21.98
CA GLU A 104 -4.91 -25.42 22.86
C GLU A 104 -6.23 -26.19 22.68
N THR A 105 -7.28 -25.52 22.27
CA THR A 105 -8.61 -26.10 21.99
C THR A 105 -8.75 -26.75 20.62
N HIS A 106 -7.76 -26.61 19.75
CA HIS A 106 -7.73 -27.09 18.38
C HIS A 106 -8.85 -26.58 17.46
N ASP A 107 -9.46 -25.46 17.81
CA ASP A 107 -10.54 -24.81 17.06
C ASP A 107 -10.12 -23.49 16.37
N GLY A 108 -8.85 -23.08 16.50
CA GLY A 108 -8.33 -21.86 15.91
C GLY A 108 -6.82 -21.81 15.85
N VAL A 109 -6.30 -20.67 15.40
CA VAL A 109 -4.86 -20.39 15.31
C VAL A 109 -4.48 -19.20 16.18
N VAL A 110 -3.29 -19.25 16.77
CA VAL A 110 -2.69 -18.19 17.57
C VAL A 110 -1.26 -17.93 17.08
N VAL A 111 -0.75 -16.77 17.38
CA VAL A 111 0.67 -16.46 17.14
C VAL A 111 1.54 -17.43 17.95
N ASP A 112 2.51 -18.07 17.31
CA ASP A 112 3.47 -18.93 17.99
C ASP A 112 4.52 -18.09 18.71
N PRO A 113 4.57 -18.07 20.06
CA PRO A 113 5.57 -17.29 20.79
C PRO A 113 7.01 -17.69 20.50
N ALA A 114 7.24 -18.94 20.07
CA ALA A 114 8.57 -19.43 19.71
C ALA A 114 9.05 -18.93 18.33
N ALA A 115 8.15 -18.33 17.55
CA ALA A 115 8.43 -17.80 16.22
C ALA A 115 8.58 -16.26 16.22
N LYS A 116 8.92 -15.66 17.36
CA LYS A 116 9.23 -14.24 17.44
C LYS A 116 10.45 -13.92 16.59
N LEU A 117 10.36 -12.85 15.80
CA LEU A 117 11.49 -12.35 15.01
C LEU A 117 12.55 -11.76 15.97
N GLU A 118 13.82 -11.97 15.65
CA GLU A 118 14.94 -11.31 16.34
C GLU A 118 14.89 -9.79 16.16
N GLU A 119 14.56 -9.35 14.94
CA GLU A 119 14.28 -7.96 14.62
C GLU A 119 12.87 -7.84 14.04
N GLU A 120 12.10 -6.89 14.55
CA GLU A 120 10.77 -6.56 14.02
C GLU A 120 10.89 -5.97 12.61
N LEU A 121 9.94 -6.35 11.75
CA LEU A 121 9.87 -5.85 10.38
C LEU A 121 8.68 -4.91 10.23
N ILE A 122 8.82 -3.94 9.36
CA ILE A 122 7.77 -2.97 9.03
C ILE A 122 7.22 -3.30 7.65
N ILE A 123 5.90 -3.37 7.52
CA ILE A 123 5.27 -3.34 6.21
C ILE A 123 5.47 -1.93 5.66
N ARG A 124 6.10 -1.79 4.50
CA ARG A 124 6.51 -0.50 3.95
C ARG A 124 5.39 0.54 3.94
N PRO A 125 5.52 1.67 4.63
CA PRO A 125 4.67 2.83 4.46
C PRO A 125 5.12 3.70 3.28
N THR A 126 6.36 3.53 2.90
CA THR A 126 7.12 4.10 1.79
C THR A 126 8.43 3.32 1.66
N SER A 127 9.13 3.39 0.54
CA SER A 127 10.27 2.50 0.27
C SER A 127 11.63 3.19 0.24
N GLU A 128 11.74 4.49 0.53
CA GLU A 128 12.99 5.24 0.39
C GLU A 128 14.15 4.58 1.14
N THR A 129 13.93 4.14 2.38
CA THR A 129 14.99 3.56 3.22
C THR A 129 15.61 2.31 2.60
N ILE A 130 14.79 1.42 2.06
CA ILE A 130 15.28 0.19 1.42
C ILE A 130 15.84 0.45 0.03
N ILE A 131 15.26 1.38 -0.73
CA ILE A 131 15.72 1.78 -2.05
C ILE A 131 17.11 2.42 -1.96
N TRP A 132 17.28 3.42 -1.10
CA TRP A 132 18.58 4.08 -0.91
C TRP A 132 19.65 3.15 -0.35
N ASN A 133 19.26 2.24 0.54
CA ASN A 133 20.20 1.22 1.01
C ASN A 133 20.64 0.27 -0.11
N THR A 134 19.76 -0.02 -1.06
CA THR A 134 20.09 -0.83 -2.24
C THR A 134 20.95 -0.05 -3.23
N PHE A 135 20.67 1.23 -3.46
CA PHE A 135 21.45 2.07 -4.38
C PHE A 135 22.92 2.20 -3.97
N LYS A 136 23.23 2.14 -2.68
CA LYS A 136 24.63 2.08 -2.20
C LYS A 136 25.42 0.92 -2.79
N ASN A 137 24.74 -0.18 -3.14
CA ASN A 137 25.37 -1.35 -3.74
C ASN A 137 25.40 -1.29 -5.26
N TRP A 138 24.56 -0.45 -5.89
CA TRP A 138 24.48 -0.33 -7.34
C TRP A 138 25.37 0.80 -7.89
N ILE A 139 25.57 1.88 -7.10
CA ILE A 139 26.33 3.04 -7.51
C ILE A 139 27.77 2.90 -7.02
N HIS A 140 28.70 2.69 -7.93
CA HIS A 140 30.12 2.56 -7.65
C HIS A 140 30.90 3.81 -8.09
N SER A 141 30.36 4.58 -9.03
CA SER A 141 30.98 5.81 -9.51
C SER A 141 29.92 6.79 -10.04
N TYR A 142 30.33 8.04 -10.28
CA TYR A 142 29.46 9.05 -10.91
C TYR A 142 28.98 8.64 -12.32
N ARG A 143 29.65 7.68 -12.95
CA ARG A 143 29.28 7.16 -14.28
C ARG A 143 28.05 6.26 -14.26
N ASP A 144 27.64 5.80 -13.07
CA ASP A 144 26.43 5.01 -12.87
C ASP A 144 25.18 5.91 -12.73
N LEU A 145 25.40 7.23 -12.80
CA LEU A 145 24.34 8.24 -12.72
C LEU A 145 24.09 8.89 -14.09
N PRO A 146 22.85 9.33 -14.40
CA PRO A 146 21.68 9.26 -13.52
C PRO A 146 21.13 7.82 -13.43
N LEU A 147 20.72 7.42 -12.24
CA LEU A 147 19.97 6.19 -11.98
C LEU A 147 18.50 6.56 -11.82
N LEU A 148 17.67 6.20 -12.79
CA LEU A 148 16.25 6.54 -12.83
C LEU A 148 15.43 5.27 -12.68
N VAL A 149 14.86 5.07 -11.51
CA VAL A 149 14.12 3.86 -11.15
C VAL A 149 12.72 4.21 -10.69
N ASN A 150 11.74 3.40 -11.08
CA ASN A 150 10.37 3.47 -10.61
C ASN A 150 9.93 2.12 -10.07
N GLN A 151 9.10 2.13 -9.04
CA GLN A 151 8.44 0.95 -8.51
C GLN A 151 6.93 1.15 -8.49
N TRP A 152 6.19 0.20 -9.06
CA TRP A 152 4.76 0.04 -8.86
C TRP A 152 4.53 -0.94 -7.72
N CYS A 153 3.86 -0.51 -6.67
CA CYS A 153 3.65 -1.36 -5.51
C CYS A 153 2.45 -0.92 -4.66
N ASN A 154 2.13 -1.70 -3.64
CA ASN A 154 1.29 -1.30 -2.53
C ASN A 154 2.14 -0.77 -1.38
N VAL A 155 1.55 0.09 -0.57
CA VAL A 155 2.09 0.54 0.71
C VAL A 155 0.98 0.49 1.76
N MET A 156 1.36 0.46 3.04
CA MET A 156 0.41 0.45 4.14
C MET A 156 0.73 1.54 5.16
N ARG A 157 -0.25 2.40 5.40
CA ARG A 157 -0.25 3.44 6.44
C ARG A 157 -1.50 3.29 7.28
N TRP A 158 -1.37 3.00 8.55
CA TRP A 158 -2.50 2.67 9.44
C TRP A 158 -3.39 3.88 9.68
N GLU A 159 -4.27 4.17 8.72
CA GLU A 159 -5.12 5.35 8.71
C GLU A 159 -6.37 5.16 9.56
N MET A 160 -6.64 6.13 10.43
CA MET A 160 -7.81 6.08 11.32
C MET A 160 -9.10 6.58 10.67
N ARG A 161 -9.01 7.46 9.66
CA ARG A 161 -10.14 8.06 8.96
C ARG A 161 -10.07 7.77 7.47
N THR A 162 -10.57 6.60 7.08
CA THR A 162 -10.49 6.13 5.71
C THR A 162 -11.66 6.61 4.85
N ARG A 163 -11.38 6.80 3.54
CA ARG A 163 -12.37 7.04 2.49
C ARG A 163 -12.01 6.23 1.26
N PRO A 164 -12.99 5.61 0.58
CA PRO A 164 -12.75 4.81 -0.62
C PRO A 164 -11.89 5.56 -1.64
N PHE A 165 -10.85 4.92 -2.16
CA PHE A 165 -9.83 5.42 -3.10
C PHE A 165 -9.05 6.66 -2.66
N LEU A 166 -9.64 7.56 -1.88
CA LEU A 166 -9.03 8.84 -1.53
C LEU A 166 -8.07 8.73 -0.36
N ARG A 167 -8.38 7.89 0.62
CA ARG A 167 -7.57 7.69 1.82
C ARG A 167 -7.85 6.32 2.42
N THR A 168 -7.02 5.35 2.11
CA THR A 168 -7.12 3.98 2.60
C THR A 168 -5.86 3.59 3.36
N SER A 169 -5.96 2.56 4.22
CA SER A 169 -4.79 2.07 4.97
C SER A 169 -3.81 1.35 4.07
N GLU A 170 -4.30 0.59 3.10
CA GLU A 170 -3.51 0.01 2.02
C GLU A 170 -3.91 0.67 0.70
N PHE A 171 -2.94 1.02 -0.13
CA PHE A 171 -3.19 1.59 -1.46
C PHE A 171 -2.07 1.26 -2.44
N LEU A 172 -2.44 1.32 -3.71
CA LEU A 172 -1.52 1.14 -4.83
C LEU A 172 -0.97 2.51 -5.24
N TRP A 173 0.31 2.55 -5.56
CA TRP A 173 0.96 3.76 -6.04
C TRP A 173 2.18 3.46 -6.92
N GLN A 174 2.89 4.50 -7.30
CA GLN A 174 4.23 4.43 -7.85
C GLN A 174 5.20 5.27 -7.02
N GLU A 175 6.45 4.86 -7.00
CA GLU A 175 7.57 5.56 -6.37
C GLU A 175 8.68 5.73 -7.41
N GLY A 176 9.05 6.97 -7.72
CA GLY A 176 10.16 7.29 -8.62
C GLY A 176 11.37 7.82 -7.84
N HIS A 177 12.57 7.33 -8.18
CA HIS A 177 13.84 7.69 -7.53
C HIS A 177 14.93 7.90 -8.56
#